data_4ccaff8368adb0a11987c452693c9e00
#
_entry.id   4ccaff8368adb0a11987c452693c9e00
#
_cell.length_a   1.000
_cell.length_b   1.000
_cell.length_c   1.000
_cell.angle_alpha   90.00
_cell.angle_beta   90.00
_cell.angle_gamma   90.00
#
_symmetry.space_group_name_H-M   'P 1'
#
loop_
_entity.id
_entity.type
_entity.pdbx_description
1 polymer ?
#
loop_
_entity_poly.entity_id
_entity_poly.type
_entity_poly.pdbx_seq_one_letter_code
_entity_poly.pdbx_strand_id
1 'polypeptide(L)'
;MKSKSVKNSLTLMCLMIVLVTVMVIGGISISNISTMTSTANKNYENARLDGYDTEIKSQVQSVIAILQAEYDKSQNGILTEDEAKKEAVEIVRNMRYRDDGSGYFWIDDTDYN
;
A
#
# COMPACT_ATOMS: atom_id res chain seq x y z
N MET A 1 -62.49 20.11 29.98
CA MET A 1 -61.95 20.12 28.60
C MET A 1 -60.49 20.61 28.45
N LYS A 2 -59.96 21.34 29.39
CA LYS A 2 -58.54 21.83 29.31
C LYS A 2 -57.44 20.76 29.51
N SER A 3 -57.73 19.68 30.21
CA SER A 3 -56.66 18.69 30.53
C SER A 3 -56.23 17.79 29.35
N LYS A 4 -57.09 17.54 28.37
CA LYS A 4 -56.74 16.79 27.14
C LYS A 4 -55.83 17.58 26.20
N SER A 5 -56.01 18.88 26.15
CA SER A 5 -55.19 19.77 25.33
C SER A 5 -53.75 19.88 25.83
N VAL A 6 -53.58 19.95 27.14
CA VAL A 6 -52.25 20.03 27.80
C VAL A 6 -51.49 18.73 27.66
N LYS A 7 -52.15 17.58 27.84
CA LYS A 7 -51.52 16.26 27.60
C LYS A 7 -51.02 16.08 26.17
N ASN A 8 -51.87 16.45 25.21
CA ASN A 8 -51.49 16.36 23.78
C ASN A 8 -50.34 17.32 23.43
N SER A 9 -50.35 18.52 23.99
CA SER A 9 -49.28 19.49 23.78
C SER A 9 -47.97 19.02 24.39
N LEU A 10 -48.01 18.42 25.58
CA LEU A 10 -46.82 17.86 26.24
C LEU A 10 -46.26 16.66 25.44
N THR A 11 -47.13 15.76 24.97
CA THR A 11 -46.74 14.62 24.16
C THR A 11 -46.12 15.07 22.85
N LEU A 12 -46.67 16.07 22.19
CA LEU A 12 -46.17 16.62 20.94
C LEU A 12 -44.78 17.25 21.15
N MET A 13 -44.59 17.96 22.24
CA MET A 13 -43.31 18.59 22.59
C MET A 13 -42.21 17.54 22.87
N CYS A 14 -42.55 16.45 23.58
CA CYS A 14 -41.61 15.35 23.79
C CYS A 14 -41.24 14.65 22.48
N LEU A 15 -42.20 14.43 21.55
CA LEU A 15 -41.93 13.83 20.25
C LEU A 15 -41.02 14.74 19.39
N MET A 16 -41.25 16.05 19.43
CA MET A 16 -40.39 17.00 18.72
C MET A 16 -38.95 17.00 19.24
N ILE A 17 -38.75 16.94 20.56
CA ILE A 17 -37.41 16.84 21.16
C ILE A 17 -36.72 15.56 20.74
N VAL A 18 -37.40 14.42 20.77
CA VAL A 18 -36.84 13.14 20.33
C VAL A 18 -36.45 13.17 18.84
N LEU A 19 -37.29 13.75 18.01
CA LEU A 19 -37.01 13.87 16.54
C LEU A 19 -35.78 14.74 16.29
N VAL A 20 -35.65 15.87 16.95
CA VAL A 20 -34.48 16.75 16.84
C VAL A 20 -33.21 16.06 17.31
N THR A 21 -33.25 15.36 18.42
CA THR A 21 -32.07 14.63 18.94
C THR A 21 -31.62 13.52 17.99
N VAL A 22 -32.55 12.77 17.41
CA VAL A 22 -32.22 11.72 16.42
C VAL A 22 -31.60 12.34 15.16
N MET A 23 -32.12 13.44 14.67
CA MET A 23 -31.53 14.13 13.52
C MET A 23 -30.11 14.63 13.77
N VAL A 24 -29.87 15.23 14.94
CA VAL A 24 -28.55 15.74 15.32
C VAL A 24 -27.54 14.60 15.45
N ILE A 25 -27.89 13.54 16.18
CA ILE A 25 -27.01 12.38 16.37
C ILE A 25 -26.75 11.67 15.04
N GLY A 26 -27.79 11.48 14.21
CA GLY A 26 -27.67 10.87 12.89
C GLY A 26 -26.76 11.68 11.97
N GLY A 27 -26.91 12.99 11.93
CA GLY A 27 -26.07 13.87 11.11
C GLY A 27 -24.58 13.81 11.49
N ILE A 28 -24.27 13.85 12.78
CA ILE A 28 -22.90 13.75 13.28
C ILE A 28 -22.31 12.37 12.97
N SER A 29 -23.09 11.30 13.14
CA SER A 29 -22.64 9.93 12.88
C SER A 29 -22.28 9.71 11.42
N ILE A 30 -23.08 10.18 10.49
CA ILE A 30 -22.81 10.05 9.04
C ILE A 30 -21.55 10.83 8.65
N SER A 31 -21.37 12.03 9.17
CA SER A 31 -20.19 12.85 8.91
C SER A 31 -18.90 12.18 9.41
N ASN A 32 -18.92 11.62 10.62
CA ASN A 32 -17.77 10.92 11.20
C ASN A 32 -17.43 9.65 10.43
N ILE A 33 -18.40 8.85 10.01
CA ILE A 33 -18.19 7.62 9.22
C ILE A 33 -17.56 7.97 7.88
N SER A 34 -18.04 8.99 7.20
CA SER A 34 -17.50 9.42 5.90
C SER A 34 -16.04 9.84 6.03
N THR A 35 -15.68 10.59 7.06
CA THR A 35 -14.30 11.03 7.31
C THR A 35 -13.38 9.85 7.65
N MET A 36 -13.82 8.94 8.51
CA MET A 36 -13.06 7.74 8.87
C MET A 36 -12.80 6.86 7.65
N THR A 37 -13.80 6.63 6.81
CA THR A 37 -13.66 5.80 5.60
C THR A 37 -12.68 6.43 4.62
N SER A 38 -12.74 7.73 4.40
CA SER A 38 -11.82 8.44 3.51
C SER A 38 -10.37 8.37 4.01
N THR A 39 -10.17 8.56 5.32
CA THR A 39 -8.83 8.48 5.93
C THR A 39 -8.29 7.05 5.89
N ALA A 40 -9.12 6.05 6.21
CA ALA A 40 -8.73 4.65 6.14
C ALA A 40 -8.31 4.26 4.71
N ASN A 41 -9.08 4.61 3.69
CA ASN A 41 -8.76 4.31 2.30
C ASN A 41 -7.42 4.93 1.87
N LYS A 42 -7.17 6.19 2.22
CA LYS A 42 -5.87 6.84 1.93
C LYS A 42 -4.71 6.14 2.63
N ASN A 43 -4.90 5.74 3.88
CA ASN A 43 -3.87 5.03 4.63
C ASN A 43 -3.57 3.65 4.03
N TYR A 44 -4.58 2.91 3.58
CA TYR A 44 -4.40 1.64 2.87
C TYR A 44 -3.68 1.81 1.53
N GLU A 45 -4.03 2.85 0.77
CA GLU A 45 -3.37 3.15 -0.50
C GLU A 45 -1.89 3.50 -0.30
N ASN A 46 -1.58 4.38 0.64
CA ASN A 46 -0.22 4.76 0.97
C ASN A 46 0.59 3.55 1.48
N ALA A 47 0.03 2.74 2.37
CA ALA A 47 0.70 1.54 2.87
C ALA A 47 0.99 0.53 1.76
N ARG A 48 0.10 0.40 0.77
CA ARG A 48 0.35 -0.43 -0.43
C ARG A 48 1.49 0.11 -1.28
N LEU A 49 1.51 1.41 -1.56
CA LEU A 49 2.56 2.04 -2.35
C LEU A 49 3.92 1.91 -1.65
N ASP A 50 3.99 2.22 -0.36
CA ASP A 50 5.20 2.06 0.44
C ASP A 50 5.67 0.59 0.49
N GLY A 51 4.73 -0.34 0.53
CA GLY A 51 5.01 -1.77 0.46
C GLY A 51 5.64 -2.18 -0.88
N TYR A 52 5.09 -1.72 -1.99
CA TYR A 52 5.66 -1.97 -3.32
C TYR A 52 7.04 -1.35 -3.51
N ASP A 53 7.22 -0.11 -3.08
CA ASP A 53 8.53 0.56 -3.17
C ASP A 53 9.59 -0.18 -2.34
N THR A 54 9.23 -0.62 -1.15
CA THR A 54 10.11 -1.40 -0.27
C THR A 54 10.45 -2.75 -0.89
N GLU A 55 9.47 -3.45 -1.47
CA GLU A 55 9.67 -4.72 -2.15
C GLU A 55 10.63 -4.56 -3.33
N ILE A 56 10.37 -3.63 -4.24
CA ILE A 56 11.19 -3.36 -5.41
C ILE A 56 12.62 -3.01 -4.99
N LYS A 57 12.76 -2.12 -4.02
CA LYS A 57 14.07 -1.72 -3.51
C LYS A 57 14.84 -2.91 -2.92
N SER A 58 14.19 -3.76 -2.15
CA SER A 58 14.79 -4.96 -1.56
C SER A 58 15.23 -5.94 -2.66
N GLN A 59 14.42 -6.15 -3.68
CA GLN A 59 14.74 -7.02 -4.79
C GLN A 59 15.94 -6.49 -5.59
N VAL A 60 15.97 -5.19 -5.91
CA VAL A 60 17.11 -4.57 -6.58
C VAL A 60 18.39 -4.66 -5.76
N GLN A 61 18.32 -4.44 -4.45
CA GLN A 61 19.48 -4.60 -3.57
C GLN A 61 20.01 -6.03 -3.54
N SER A 62 19.13 -7.01 -3.61
CA SER A 62 19.53 -8.43 -3.70
C SER A 62 20.27 -8.73 -4.99
N VAL A 63 19.81 -8.21 -6.11
CA VAL A 63 20.50 -8.33 -7.40
C VAL A 63 21.87 -7.66 -7.37
N ILE A 64 21.95 -6.44 -6.83
CA ILE A 64 23.23 -5.72 -6.69
C ILE A 64 24.21 -6.52 -5.86
N ALA A 65 23.78 -7.15 -4.76
CA ALA A 65 24.63 -7.98 -3.92
C ALA A 65 25.18 -9.20 -4.70
N ILE A 66 24.37 -9.82 -5.54
CA ILE A 66 24.80 -10.94 -6.40
C ILE A 66 25.82 -10.47 -7.44
N LEU A 67 25.54 -9.37 -8.12
CA LEU A 67 26.45 -8.78 -9.10
C LEU A 67 27.80 -8.41 -8.47
N GLN A 68 27.76 -7.88 -7.24
CA GLN A 68 28.97 -7.57 -6.49
C GLN A 68 29.78 -8.83 -6.18
N ALA A 69 29.10 -9.92 -5.81
CA ALA A 69 29.79 -11.18 -5.55
C ALA A 69 30.50 -11.75 -6.82
N GLU A 70 29.86 -11.64 -7.99
CA GLU A 70 30.48 -12.05 -9.25
C GLU A 70 31.67 -11.13 -9.63
N TYR A 71 31.52 -9.83 -9.42
CA TYR A 71 32.63 -8.89 -9.60
C TYR A 71 33.81 -9.21 -8.66
N ASP A 72 33.56 -9.49 -7.40
CA ASP A 72 34.59 -9.85 -6.43
C ASP A 72 35.33 -11.13 -6.82
N LYS A 73 34.65 -12.11 -7.40
CA LYS A 73 35.30 -13.33 -7.94
C LYS A 73 36.30 -12.96 -9.04
N SER A 74 35.95 -12.01 -9.94
CA SER A 74 36.88 -11.58 -10.98
C SER A 74 38.07 -10.80 -10.40
N GLN A 75 37.84 -9.95 -9.42
CA GLN A 75 38.94 -9.19 -8.76
C GLN A 75 39.90 -10.10 -8.00
N ASN A 76 39.42 -11.19 -7.46
CA ASN A 76 40.22 -12.19 -6.76
C ASN A 76 40.87 -13.22 -7.68
N GLY A 77 40.70 -13.09 -9.00
CA GLY A 77 41.30 -13.98 -9.99
C GLY A 77 40.69 -15.39 -10.03
N ILE A 78 39.48 -15.56 -9.47
CA ILE A 78 38.73 -16.83 -9.48
C ILE A 78 38.10 -17.03 -10.84
N LEU A 79 37.60 -15.96 -11.45
CA LEU A 79 37.02 -15.91 -12.81
C LEU A 79 37.70 -14.80 -13.61
N THR A 80 37.71 -14.94 -14.90
CA THR A 80 38.03 -13.80 -15.77
C THR A 80 36.86 -12.79 -15.75
N GLU A 81 37.12 -11.56 -16.15
CA GLU A 81 36.07 -10.52 -16.19
C GLU A 81 34.90 -10.92 -17.11
N ASP A 82 35.21 -11.54 -18.26
CA ASP A 82 34.20 -12.01 -19.21
C ASP A 82 33.37 -13.18 -18.66
N GLU A 83 33.97 -14.07 -17.91
CA GLU A 83 33.26 -15.17 -17.24
C GLU A 83 32.35 -14.63 -16.14
N ALA A 84 32.85 -13.72 -15.31
CA ALA A 84 32.04 -13.10 -14.26
C ALA A 84 30.84 -12.33 -14.83
N LYS A 85 31.03 -11.58 -15.91
CA LYS A 85 29.93 -10.89 -16.62
C LYS A 85 28.91 -11.86 -17.16
N LYS A 86 29.36 -12.96 -17.75
CA LYS A 86 28.47 -13.97 -18.31
C LYS A 86 27.66 -14.69 -17.24
N GLU A 87 28.30 -15.08 -16.14
CA GLU A 87 27.60 -15.67 -14.98
C GLU A 87 26.59 -14.69 -14.37
N ALA A 88 26.97 -13.44 -14.17
CA ALA A 88 26.10 -12.40 -13.65
C ALA A 88 24.84 -12.21 -14.52
N VAL A 89 24.99 -12.11 -15.83
CA VAL A 89 23.87 -11.98 -16.78
C VAL A 89 22.97 -13.20 -16.74
N GLU A 90 23.54 -14.42 -16.67
CA GLU A 90 22.76 -15.64 -16.61
C GLU A 90 21.96 -15.76 -15.31
N ILE A 91 22.56 -15.40 -14.17
CA ILE A 91 21.88 -15.38 -12.88
C ILE A 91 20.70 -14.42 -12.94
N VAL A 92 20.91 -13.17 -13.35
CA VAL A 92 19.85 -12.16 -13.38
C VAL A 92 18.74 -12.55 -14.37
N ARG A 93 19.09 -13.12 -15.53
CA ARG A 93 18.12 -13.60 -16.52
C ARG A 93 17.17 -14.66 -15.95
N ASN A 94 17.68 -15.51 -15.07
CA ASN A 94 16.92 -16.60 -14.46
C ASN A 94 16.21 -16.18 -13.15
N MET A 95 16.54 -15.02 -12.59
CA MET A 95 15.88 -14.53 -11.39
C MET A 95 14.43 -14.17 -11.65
N ARG A 96 13.57 -14.62 -10.75
CA ARG A 96 12.16 -14.23 -10.70
C ARG A 96 11.81 -13.80 -9.30
N TYR A 97 10.93 -12.84 -9.16
CA TYR A 97 10.39 -12.43 -7.90
C TYR A 97 8.85 -12.41 -7.97
N ARG A 98 8.19 -12.32 -6.83
CA ARG A 98 6.78 -12.59 -6.57
C ARG A 98 6.44 -14.07 -6.60
N ASP A 99 5.42 -14.44 -5.86
CA ASP A 99 4.99 -15.84 -5.67
C ASP A 99 4.56 -16.52 -6.98
N ASP A 100 4.05 -15.75 -7.92
CA ASP A 100 3.64 -16.19 -9.26
C ASP A 100 4.80 -16.18 -10.29
N GLY A 101 5.99 -15.72 -9.90
CA GLY A 101 7.14 -15.61 -10.79
C GLY A 101 6.98 -14.58 -11.92
N SER A 102 6.01 -13.67 -11.82
CA SER A 102 5.74 -12.65 -12.85
C SER A 102 6.78 -11.53 -12.88
N GLY A 103 7.47 -11.32 -11.76
CA GLY A 103 8.53 -10.33 -11.67
C GLY A 103 9.83 -10.84 -12.27
N TYR A 104 10.51 -10.02 -13.07
CA TYR A 104 11.81 -10.33 -13.67
C TYR A 104 12.69 -9.08 -13.67
N PHE A 105 14.00 -9.33 -13.84
CA PHE A 105 14.99 -8.27 -13.96
C PHE A 105 15.50 -8.21 -15.40
N TRP A 106 15.95 -7.05 -15.81
CA TRP A 106 16.62 -6.80 -17.06
C TRP A 106 17.83 -5.90 -16.83
N ILE A 107 18.85 -6.07 -17.62
CA ILE A 107 20.09 -5.29 -17.56
C ILE A 107 20.30 -4.70 -18.95
N ASP A 108 20.50 -3.37 -18.98
CA ASP A 108 20.98 -2.66 -20.17
C ASP A 108 22.42 -2.25 -19.97
N ASP A 109 23.19 -2.25 -21.04
CA ASP A 109 24.46 -1.57 -21.06
C ASP A 109 24.29 -0.06 -21.30
N THR A 110 25.38 0.68 -21.17
CA THR A 110 25.37 2.14 -21.38
C THR A 110 25.14 2.53 -22.85
N ASP A 111 25.25 1.58 -23.77
CA ASP A 111 25.08 1.77 -25.21
C ASP A 111 23.67 1.36 -25.68
N TYR A 112 22.79 1.00 -24.74
CA TYR A 112 21.38 0.62 -24.97
C TYR A 112 21.20 -0.57 -25.94
N ASN A 113 22.11 -1.55 -25.89
CA ASN A 113 22.06 -2.80 -26.66
C ASN A 113 21.43 -3.95 -25.86
#